data_92b491ea629518e5f95d20c88873a74e
#
_entry.id   92b491ea629518e5f95d20c88873a74e
#
_cell.length_a   1.000
_cell.length_b   1.000
_cell.length_c   1.000
_cell.angle_alpha   90.00
_cell.angle_beta   90.00
_cell.angle_gamma   90.00
#
_symmetry.space_group_name_H-M   'P 1'
#
loop_
_entity.id
_entity.type
_entity.pdbx_description
1 polymer ?
#
loop_
_entity_poly.entity_id
_entity_poly.type
_entity_poly.pdbx_seq_one_letter_code
_entity_poly.pdbx_strand_id
1 'polypeptide(L)'
;MKAMVVPQWGEKSVLMIRPDPKPSPREAVMKVRAAGVGLTLLNMRTGSFGGEVPRIMGHELAGDIVEVGSDVSELKVGDRCAVYFYLTCGRCRYCRGGRETLCEAFKGHVGVHRDGGFAEYVSLPVENFLHIPSGLSYEAAAMATDAVNTNWHCMKERARVNPHDHVLLIGAGGGVGIHGVQVAKVFGARVIAMDVSDEKLALASEWGADEVINVKKEADLVAAVKRLTDGRGVDAAVDYVGHAETFQVAYDSLATSGRAVVIGVGKGSIQVPTRHLILSEKTITGSRHSTRTELIETLEVMARGVVKPVIGMRTHFTEIETIFESIVDEKLLGRGALTYD
;
A
#
# COMPACT_ATOMS: atom_id res chain seq x y z
N MET A 1 1.81 -19.23 -20.85
CA MET A 1 2.03 -17.81 -20.55
C MET A 1 3.46 -17.53 -20.14
N LYS A 2 3.95 -16.32 -20.41
CA LYS A 2 5.18 -15.79 -19.81
C LYS A 2 4.95 -15.38 -18.37
N ALA A 3 5.91 -15.68 -17.48
CA ALA A 3 5.84 -15.32 -16.06
C ALA A 3 7.23 -15.02 -15.48
N MET A 4 7.32 -14.05 -14.62
CA MET A 4 8.50 -13.78 -13.79
C MET A 4 8.36 -14.56 -12.48
N VAL A 5 9.21 -15.56 -12.33
CA VAL A 5 9.14 -16.56 -11.25
C VAL A 5 10.31 -16.38 -10.30
N VAL A 6 10.06 -16.31 -9.01
CA VAL A 6 11.07 -16.43 -7.96
C VAL A 6 11.30 -17.92 -7.71
N PRO A 7 12.45 -18.46 -8.09
CA PRO A 7 12.70 -19.91 -7.97
C PRO A 7 12.92 -20.34 -6.53
N GLN A 8 13.61 -19.51 -5.74
CA GLN A 8 13.82 -19.67 -4.29
C GLN A 8 13.69 -18.31 -3.61
N TRP A 9 13.22 -18.32 -2.34
CA TRP A 9 13.14 -17.07 -1.59
C TRP A 9 14.53 -16.45 -1.43
N GLY A 10 14.61 -15.14 -1.66
CA GLY A 10 15.85 -14.36 -1.68
C GLY A 10 16.48 -14.19 -3.07
N GLU A 11 16.09 -14.99 -4.04
CA GLU A 11 16.63 -14.91 -5.41
C GLU A 11 15.86 -13.89 -6.27
N LYS A 12 16.51 -13.45 -7.36
CA LYS A 12 15.88 -12.62 -8.39
C LYS A 12 14.85 -13.44 -9.17
N SER A 13 13.82 -12.72 -9.65
CA SER A 13 12.83 -13.31 -10.54
C SER A 13 13.45 -13.66 -11.89
N VAL A 14 13.08 -14.81 -12.45
CA VAL A 14 13.52 -15.28 -13.77
C VAL A 14 12.33 -15.47 -14.68
N LEU A 15 12.49 -15.13 -15.96
CA LEU A 15 11.46 -15.34 -16.97
C LEU A 15 11.31 -16.84 -17.28
N MET A 16 10.10 -17.35 -17.13
CA MET A 16 9.74 -18.75 -17.42
C MET A 16 8.47 -18.81 -18.25
N ILE A 17 8.35 -19.88 -19.04
CA ILE A 17 7.07 -20.25 -19.67
C ILE A 17 6.34 -21.19 -18.73
N ARG A 18 5.11 -20.82 -18.36
CA ARG A 18 4.22 -21.58 -17.47
C ARG A 18 2.94 -21.93 -18.23
N PRO A 19 2.25 -23.01 -17.87
CA PRO A 19 0.90 -23.26 -18.39
C PRO A 19 -0.03 -22.06 -18.11
N ASP A 20 -0.96 -21.80 -19.00
CA ASP A 20 -2.01 -20.83 -18.73
C ASP A 20 -2.91 -21.32 -17.59
N PRO A 21 -3.24 -20.46 -16.61
CA PRO A 21 -4.09 -20.85 -15.50
C PRO A 21 -5.53 -21.12 -16.00
N LYS A 22 -6.20 -22.09 -15.35
CA LYS A 22 -7.61 -22.39 -15.56
C LYS A 22 -8.40 -22.05 -14.30
N PRO A 23 -9.59 -21.47 -14.40
CA PRO A 23 -10.38 -21.17 -13.23
C PRO A 23 -11.02 -22.42 -12.63
N SER A 24 -10.98 -22.54 -11.31
CA SER A 24 -11.87 -23.46 -10.58
C SER A 24 -13.33 -22.91 -10.63
N PRO A 25 -14.34 -23.68 -10.20
CA PRO A 25 -15.76 -23.27 -10.34
C PRO A 25 -16.07 -21.87 -9.81
N ARG A 26 -15.46 -21.42 -8.71
CA ARG A 26 -15.63 -20.08 -8.08
C ARG A 26 -14.46 -19.15 -8.33
N GLU A 27 -13.73 -19.32 -9.43
CA GLU A 27 -12.57 -18.49 -9.78
C GLU A 27 -12.77 -17.82 -11.14
N ALA A 28 -11.98 -16.80 -11.40
CA ALA A 28 -11.87 -16.17 -12.71
C ALA A 28 -10.40 -16.00 -13.10
N VAL A 29 -10.11 -15.97 -14.38
CA VAL A 29 -8.81 -15.66 -14.95
C VAL A 29 -8.82 -14.22 -15.46
N MET A 30 -7.85 -13.44 -15.00
CA MET A 30 -7.57 -12.10 -15.49
C MET A 30 -6.37 -12.12 -16.43
N LYS A 31 -6.48 -11.48 -17.61
CA LYS A 31 -5.33 -11.01 -18.37
C LYS A 31 -4.83 -9.74 -17.68
N VAL A 32 -3.62 -9.77 -17.15
CA VAL A 32 -3.03 -8.63 -16.45
C VAL A 32 -2.68 -7.53 -17.44
N ARG A 33 -3.03 -6.29 -17.13
CA ARG A 33 -2.74 -5.10 -17.95
C ARG A 33 -1.78 -4.13 -17.27
N ALA A 34 -1.77 -4.12 -15.96
CA ALA A 34 -0.82 -3.33 -15.16
C ALA A 34 -0.61 -3.98 -13.80
N ALA A 35 0.58 -3.81 -13.26
CA ALA A 35 0.91 -4.18 -11.88
C ALA A 35 1.77 -3.10 -11.21
N GLY A 36 1.53 -2.89 -9.91
CA GLY A 36 2.34 -2.03 -9.06
C GLY A 36 3.53 -2.74 -8.46
N VAL A 37 4.60 -1.98 -8.22
CA VAL A 37 5.84 -2.49 -7.61
C VAL A 37 6.33 -1.53 -6.53
N GLY A 38 6.54 -2.05 -5.32
CA GLY A 38 7.06 -1.29 -4.20
C GLY A 38 7.94 -2.11 -3.28
N LEU A 39 8.48 -1.46 -2.25
CA LEU A 39 9.42 -2.04 -1.30
C LEU A 39 8.88 -3.30 -0.59
N THR A 40 7.58 -3.38 -0.31
CA THR A 40 6.94 -4.54 0.33
C THR A 40 7.21 -5.84 -0.44
N LEU A 41 7.26 -5.79 -1.77
CA LEU A 41 7.57 -6.94 -2.60
C LEU A 41 9.00 -7.46 -2.40
N LEU A 42 9.97 -6.57 -2.19
CA LEU A 42 11.33 -6.99 -1.83
C LEU A 42 11.35 -7.72 -0.48
N ASN A 43 10.61 -7.22 0.50
CA ASN A 43 10.46 -7.89 1.79
C ASN A 43 9.75 -9.25 1.64
N MET A 44 8.71 -9.34 0.84
CA MET A 44 8.02 -10.60 0.54
C MET A 44 8.95 -11.61 -0.13
N ARG A 45 9.81 -11.15 -1.06
CA ARG A 45 10.79 -12.00 -1.77
C ARG A 45 11.82 -12.65 -0.85
N THR A 46 12.06 -12.12 0.35
CA THR A 46 12.93 -12.79 1.35
C THR A 46 12.30 -14.04 1.97
N GLY A 47 11.03 -14.33 1.71
CA GLY A 47 10.29 -15.40 2.36
C GLY A 47 9.76 -15.07 3.76
N SER A 48 9.94 -13.83 4.24
CA SER A 48 9.50 -13.40 5.58
C SER A 48 7.99 -13.45 5.80
N PHE A 49 7.21 -13.49 4.72
CA PHE A 49 5.76 -13.63 4.76
C PHE A 49 5.27 -15.08 4.64
N GLY A 50 6.19 -16.06 4.59
CA GLY A 50 5.87 -17.46 4.35
C GLY A 50 5.58 -17.75 2.88
N GLY A 51 4.76 -18.78 2.63
CA GLY A 51 4.45 -19.25 1.28
C GLY A 51 5.49 -20.25 0.76
N GLU A 52 5.25 -20.75 -0.45
CA GLU A 52 6.08 -21.75 -1.11
C GLU A 52 6.67 -21.20 -2.40
N VAL A 53 7.83 -21.72 -2.78
CA VAL A 53 8.50 -21.46 -4.06
C VAL A 53 8.55 -22.74 -4.90
N PRO A 54 8.63 -22.67 -6.23
CA PRO A 54 8.72 -21.45 -7.05
C PRO A 54 7.41 -20.63 -7.05
N ARG A 55 7.52 -19.28 -7.08
CA ARG A 55 6.37 -18.38 -6.95
C ARG A 55 6.37 -17.28 -8.00
N ILE A 56 5.21 -17.03 -8.61
CA ILE A 56 4.95 -15.79 -9.36
C ILE A 56 4.48 -14.75 -8.35
N MET A 57 5.24 -13.68 -8.19
CA MET A 57 4.89 -12.58 -7.28
C MET A 57 3.93 -11.56 -7.94
N GLY A 58 3.69 -10.44 -7.23
CA GLY A 58 2.84 -9.35 -7.71
C GLY A 58 1.42 -9.43 -7.15
N HIS A 59 1.03 -8.37 -6.42
CA HIS A 59 -0.29 -8.33 -5.77
C HIS A 59 -1.08 -7.05 -6.09
N GLU A 60 -0.45 -6.02 -6.63
CA GLU A 60 -1.09 -4.79 -7.08
C GLU A 60 -1.45 -4.94 -8.55
N LEU A 61 -2.66 -5.41 -8.86
CA LEU A 61 -3.00 -5.87 -10.19
C LEU A 61 -4.28 -5.23 -10.71
N ALA A 62 -4.29 -4.95 -12.03
CA ALA A 62 -5.46 -4.57 -12.77
C ALA A 62 -5.43 -5.19 -14.18
N GLY A 63 -6.60 -5.57 -14.71
CA GLY A 63 -6.69 -6.21 -16.01
C GLY A 63 -8.11 -6.54 -16.42
N ASP A 64 -8.22 -7.39 -17.46
CA ASP A 64 -9.48 -7.83 -18.05
C ASP A 64 -9.77 -9.27 -17.65
N ILE A 65 -11.00 -9.57 -17.27
CA ILE A 65 -11.46 -10.94 -17.08
C ILE A 65 -11.57 -11.62 -18.44
N VAL A 66 -10.90 -12.76 -18.60
CA VAL A 66 -10.85 -13.50 -19.88
C VAL A 66 -11.50 -14.89 -19.80
N GLU A 67 -11.64 -15.45 -18.60
CA GLU A 67 -12.32 -16.73 -18.37
C GLU A 67 -12.96 -16.71 -16.98
N VAL A 68 -14.12 -17.33 -16.81
CA VAL A 68 -14.82 -17.47 -15.53
C VAL A 68 -15.18 -18.91 -15.28
N GLY A 69 -15.12 -19.33 -14.00
CA GLY A 69 -15.53 -20.67 -13.57
C GLY A 69 -17.04 -20.88 -13.67
N SER A 70 -17.48 -22.14 -13.63
CA SER A 70 -18.88 -22.55 -13.84
C SER A 70 -19.88 -21.94 -12.86
N ASP A 71 -19.42 -21.60 -11.64
CA ASP A 71 -20.28 -21.13 -10.53
C ASP A 71 -20.13 -19.62 -10.30
N VAL A 72 -19.51 -18.89 -11.27
CA VAL A 72 -19.35 -17.45 -11.23
C VAL A 72 -20.50 -16.79 -11.99
N SER A 73 -21.22 -15.90 -11.32
CA SER A 73 -22.30 -15.08 -11.89
C SER A 73 -22.04 -13.57 -11.75
N GLU A 74 -21.12 -13.20 -10.87
CA GLU A 74 -20.82 -11.82 -10.49
C GLU A 74 -19.88 -11.11 -11.46
N LEU A 75 -19.13 -11.87 -12.27
CA LEU A 75 -18.18 -11.40 -13.27
C LEU A 75 -18.47 -12.04 -14.63
N LYS A 76 -18.10 -11.33 -15.68
CA LYS A 76 -18.14 -11.82 -17.06
C LYS A 76 -16.86 -11.50 -17.80
N VAL A 77 -16.62 -12.23 -18.89
CA VAL A 77 -15.51 -11.95 -19.81
C VAL A 77 -15.63 -10.54 -20.36
N GLY A 78 -14.53 -9.79 -20.32
CA GLY A 78 -14.45 -8.39 -20.73
C GLY A 78 -14.59 -7.39 -19.57
N ASP A 79 -14.95 -7.83 -18.36
CA ASP A 79 -14.98 -6.94 -17.19
C ASP A 79 -13.58 -6.47 -16.84
N ARG A 80 -13.44 -5.16 -16.60
CA ARG A 80 -12.20 -4.52 -16.14
C ARG A 80 -12.16 -4.57 -14.63
N CYS A 81 -11.14 -5.24 -14.05
CA CYS A 81 -11.07 -5.45 -12.62
C CYS A 81 -9.70 -5.10 -12.04
N ALA A 82 -9.70 -4.65 -10.77
CA ALA A 82 -8.56 -4.54 -9.88
C ALA A 82 -8.61 -5.66 -8.84
N VAL A 83 -7.45 -6.05 -8.28
CA VAL A 83 -7.35 -7.20 -7.37
C VAL A 83 -7.25 -6.75 -5.91
N TYR A 84 -8.16 -7.26 -5.08
CA TYR A 84 -7.98 -7.25 -3.63
C TYR A 84 -7.15 -8.46 -3.23
N PHE A 85 -5.91 -8.26 -2.78
CA PHE A 85 -4.92 -9.33 -2.70
C PHE A 85 -4.94 -10.20 -1.44
N TYR A 86 -5.83 -9.93 -0.47
CA TYR A 86 -6.02 -10.78 0.70
C TYR A 86 -6.94 -11.97 0.37
N LEU A 87 -6.45 -13.19 0.60
CA LEU A 87 -7.22 -14.41 0.45
C LEU A 87 -7.92 -14.73 1.78
N THR A 88 -9.19 -14.44 1.88
CA THR A 88 -9.95 -14.48 3.13
C THR A 88 -11.10 -15.48 3.09
N CYS A 89 -11.63 -15.86 4.26
CA CYS A 89 -12.68 -16.87 4.31
C CYS A 89 -14.10 -16.34 4.02
N GLY A 90 -14.31 -15.02 4.02
CA GLY A 90 -15.59 -14.38 3.76
C GLY A 90 -16.67 -14.55 4.86
N ARG A 91 -16.48 -15.43 5.87
CA ARG A 91 -17.53 -15.87 6.80
C ARG A 91 -17.26 -15.65 8.29
N CYS A 92 -16.02 -15.41 8.73
CA CYS A 92 -15.72 -15.12 10.14
C CYS A 92 -16.25 -13.74 10.55
N ARG A 93 -16.25 -13.45 11.84
CA ARG A 93 -16.74 -12.17 12.38
C ARG A 93 -16.05 -10.96 11.75
N TYR A 94 -14.75 -11.03 11.46
CA TYR A 94 -14.01 -9.93 10.85
C TYR A 94 -14.40 -9.73 9.39
N CYS A 95 -14.50 -10.82 8.60
CA CYS A 95 -14.92 -10.73 7.20
C CYS A 95 -16.36 -10.17 7.08
N ARG A 96 -17.29 -10.66 7.93
CA ARG A 96 -18.67 -10.16 7.93
C ARG A 96 -18.80 -8.74 8.49
N GLY A 97 -17.85 -8.30 9.29
CA GLY A 97 -17.77 -6.94 9.84
C GLY A 97 -16.97 -5.96 8.99
N GLY A 98 -16.63 -6.31 7.73
CA GLY A 98 -15.86 -5.44 6.84
C GLY A 98 -14.43 -5.15 7.32
N ARG A 99 -13.78 -6.14 7.95
CA ARG A 99 -12.40 -6.08 8.45
C ARG A 99 -11.61 -7.30 8.02
N GLU A 100 -11.67 -7.64 6.74
CA GLU A 100 -11.17 -8.89 6.15
C GLU A 100 -9.67 -9.09 6.33
N THR A 101 -8.89 -8.03 6.47
CA THR A 101 -7.43 -8.10 6.74
C THR A 101 -7.13 -8.82 8.07
N LEU A 102 -8.12 -8.91 8.97
CA LEU A 102 -8.05 -9.58 10.26
C LEU A 102 -8.73 -10.95 10.25
N CYS A 103 -8.92 -11.55 9.07
CA CYS A 103 -9.59 -12.85 8.91
C CYS A 103 -8.99 -13.93 9.80
N GLU A 104 -9.84 -14.61 10.60
CA GLU A 104 -9.42 -15.69 11.50
C GLU A 104 -8.97 -16.96 10.77
N ALA A 105 -9.47 -17.17 9.54
CA ALA A 105 -9.08 -18.26 8.65
C ALA A 105 -8.41 -17.68 7.38
N PHE A 106 -7.40 -16.85 7.61
CA PHE A 106 -6.63 -16.19 6.57
C PHE A 106 -5.87 -17.22 5.73
N LYS A 107 -6.06 -17.20 4.41
CA LYS A 107 -5.46 -18.15 3.47
C LYS A 107 -4.19 -17.62 2.81
N GLY A 108 -3.79 -16.39 3.11
CA GLY A 108 -2.58 -15.78 2.59
C GLY A 108 -2.83 -14.59 1.65
N HIS A 109 -1.76 -14.23 0.96
CA HIS A 109 -1.72 -13.12 0.01
C HIS A 109 -1.48 -13.64 -1.40
N VAL A 110 -2.11 -13.00 -2.39
CA VAL A 110 -1.76 -13.13 -3.81
C VAL A 110 -0.30 -12.73 -3.99
N GLY A 111 0.44 -13.43 -4.81
CA GLY A 111 1.87 -13.21 -5.03
C GLY A 111 2.80 -13.78 -3.95
N VAL A 112 2.26 -14.41 -2.89
CA VAL A 112 3.04 -15.04 -1.81
C VAL A 112 2.56 -16.48 -1.55
N HIS A 113 1.28 -16.64 -1.18
CA HIS A 113 0.69 -17.96 -0.87
C HIS A 113 -0.05 -18.55 -2.07
N ARG A 114 -0.32 -17.73 -3.06
CA ARG A 114 -0.88 -18.08 -4.37
C ARG A 114 -0.15 -17.25 -5.40
N ASP A 115 0.00 -17.78 -6.64
CA ASP A 115 0.61 -17.05 -7.74
C ASP A 115 -0.08 -15.71 -7.98
N GLY A 116 0.74 -14.70 -8.23
CA GLY A 116 0.33 -13.32 -8.48
C GLY A 116 0.42 -12.95 -9.95
N GLY A 117 0.48 -11.66 -10.21
CA GLY A 117 0.33 -11.13 -11.55
C GLY A 117 1.61 -10.66 -12.23
N PHE A 118 2.80 -11.05 -11.77
CA PHE A 118 4.00 -10.86 -12.60
C PHE A 118 4.06 -11.92 -13.70
N ALA A 119 2.95 -12.06 -14.40
CA ALA A 119 2.69 -12.97 -15.50
C ALA A 119 1.57 -12.40 -16.38
N GLU A 120 1.42 -12.93 -17.58
CA GLU A 120 0.37 -12.49 -18.52
C GLU A 120 -1.04 -12.73 -17.97
N TYR A 121 -1.24 -13.79 -17.16
CA TYR A 121 -2.52 -14.17 -16.59
C TYR A 121 -2.41 -14.57 -15.13
N VAL A 122 -3.49 -14.35 -14.37
CA VAL A 122 -3.65 -14.82 -12.99
C VAL A 122 -5.04 -15.37 -12.76
N SER A 123 -5.15 -16.52 -12.05
CA SER A 123 -6.43 -17.08 -11.62
C SER A 123 -6.64 -16.87 -10.13
N LEU A 124 -7.76 -16.27 -9.75
CA LEU A 124 -8.07 -15.95 -8.35
C LEU A 124 -9.55 -16.22 -8.05
N PRO A 125 -9.92 -16.38 -6.75
CA PRO A 125 -11.32 -16.42 -6.34
C PRO A 125 -12.05 -15.16 -6.81
N VAL A 126 -13.30 -15.32 -7.22
CA VAL A 126 -14.12 -14.22 -7.77
C VAL A 126 -14.23 -13.04 -6.79
N GLU A 127 -14.23 -13.30 -5.51
CA GLU A 127 -14.29 -12.30 -4.45
C GLU A 127 -13.07 -11.37 -4.38
N ASN A 128 -11.97 -11.72 -5.06
CA ASN A 128 -10.77 -10.91 -5.12
C ASN A 128 -10.78 -9.87 -6.26
N PHE A 129 -11.76 -9.93 -7.16
CA PHE A 129 -11.89 -9.00 -8.27
C PHE A 129 -12.92 -7.92 -7.97
N LEU A 130 -12.54 -6.67 -8.19
CA LEU A 130 -13.40 -5.49 -8.03
C LEU A 130 -13.43 -4.70 -9.33
N HIS A 131 -14.62 -4.31 -9.77
CA HIS A 131 -14.77 -3.56 -11.01
C HIS A 131 -14.04 -2.22 -10.98
N ILE A 132 -13.34 -1.91 -12.06
CA ILE A 132 -12.67 -0.62 -12.25
C ILE A 132 -13.70 0.38 -12.81
N PRO A 133 -13.91 1.53 -12.16
CA PRO A 133 -14.77 2.58 -12.68
C PRO A 133 -14.35 3.03 -14.09
N SER A 134 -15.33 3.48 -14.88
CA SER A 134 -15.05 4.03 -16.22
C SER A 134 -14.10 5.23 -16.13
N GLY A 135 -13.20 5.35 -17.11
CA GLY A 135 -12.21 6.44 -17.18
C GLY A 135 -10.94 6.22 -16.37
N LEU A 136 -10.91 5.28 -15.39
CA LEU A 136 -9.68 4.97 -14.66
C LEU A 136 -8.79 4.03 -15.49
N SER A 137 -7.50 4.37 -15.61
CA SER A 137 -6.51 3.52 -16.29
C SER A 137 -6.17 2.27 -15.47
N TYR A 138 -5.66 1.20 -16.11
CA TYR A 138 -5.21 0.01 -15.41
C TYR A 138 -4.05 0.30 -14.45
N GLU A 139 -3.10 1.16 -14.84
CA GLU A 139 -2.00 1.56 -13.96
C GLU A 139 -2.53 2.22 -12.68
N ALA A 140 -3.45 3.18 -12.82
CA ALA A 140 -4.04 3.85 -11.66
C ALA A 140 -4.83 2.87 -10.79
N ALA A 141 -5.60 1.96 -11.39
CA ALA A 141 -6.35 0.93 -10.68
C ALA A 141 -5.42 -0.06 -9.95
N ALA A 142 -4.31 -0.46 -10.56
CA ALA A 142 -3.30 -1.29 -9.90
C ALA A 142 -2.68 -0.59 -8.67
N MET A 143 -2.31 0.70 -8.79
CA MET A 143 -1.81 1.49 -7.64
C MET A 143 -2.87 1.67 -6.54
N ALA A 144 -4.15 1.72 -6.91
CA ALA A 144 -5.25 1.79 -5.94
C ALA A 144 -5.23 0.63 -4.95
N THR A 145 -4.88 -0.58 -5.40
CA THR A 145 -5.07 -1.82 -4.65
C THR A 145 -4.16 -1.98 -3.41
N ASP A 146 -3.07 -1.23 -3.32
CA ASP A 146 -2.21 -1.19 -2.13
C ASP A 146 -1.76 0.23 -1.80
N ALA A 147 -0.99 0.89 -2.68
CA ALA A 147 -0.31 2.14 -2.37
C ALA A 147 -1.26 3.27 -1.94
N VAL A 148 -2.46 3.37 -2.53
CA VAL A 148 -3.48 4.38 -2.18
C VAL A 148 -4.42 3.85 -1.11
N ASN A 149 -4.92 2.63 -1.27
CA ASN A 149 -5.93 2.05 -0.38
C ASN A 149 -5.44 1.84 1.06
N THR A 150 -4.17 1.47 1.24
CA THR A 150 -3.52 1.40 2.56
C THR A 150 -3.60 2.75 3.28
N ASN A 151 -3.38 3.84 2.57
CA ASN A 151 -3.49 5.19 3.11
C ASN A 151 -4.94 5.59 3.41
N TRP A 152 -5.87 5.19 2.54
CA TRP A 152 -7.30 5.45 2.74
C TRP A 152 -7.78 4.87 4.06
N HIS A 153 -7.53 3.57 4.30
CA HIS A 153 -7.83 2.92 5.57
C HIS A 153 -7.13 3.59 6.76
N CYS A 154 -5.84 3.90 6.61
CA CYS A 154 -5.08 4.53 7.67
C CYS A 154 -5.67 5.87 8.08
N MET A 155 -5.91 6.77 7.13
CA MET A 155 -6.42 8.11 7.43
C MET A 155 -7.86 8.07 7.95
N LYS A 156 -8.73 7.25 7.33
CA LYS A 156 -10.15 7.14 7.68
C LYS A 156 -10.36 6.45 9.03
N GLU A 157 -9.82 5.26 9.20
CA GLU A 157 -10.19 4.35 10.29
C GLU A 157 -9.19 4.36 11.46
N ARG A 158 -7.90 4.56 11.17
CA ARG A 158 -6.86 4.41 12.19
C ARG A 158 -6.39 5.74 12.75
N ALA A 159 -5.99 6.66 11.90
CA ALA A 159 -5.64 8.02 12.25
C ALA A 159 -6.88 8.91 12.49
N ARG A 160 -8.02 8.57 11.89
CA ARG A 160 -9.29 9.32 11.98
C ARG A 160 -9.08 10.80 11.71
N VAL A 161 -8.44 11.07 10.58
CA VAL A 161 -8.08 12.42 10.18
C VAL A 161 -9.34 13.26 9.93
N ASN A 162 -9.35 14.45 10.49
CA ASN A 162 -10.42 15.42 10.31
C ASN A 162 -9.90 16.66 9.59
N PRO A 163 -10.78 17.48 8.99
CA PRO A 163 -10.40 18.79 8.49
C PRO A 163 -9.70 19.62 9.57
N HIS A 164 -8.59 20.29 9.19
CA HIS A 164 -7.72 21.10 10.07
C HIS A 164 -6.76 20.31 10.98
N ASP A 165 -6.79 18.97 11.00
CA ASP A 165 -5.76 18.21 11.70
C ASP A 165 -4.38 18.47 11.09
N HIS A 166 -3.37 18.63 11.94
CA HIS A 166 -1.97 18.54 11.51
C HIS A 166 -1.56 17.08 11.49
N VAL A 167 -1.12 16.59 10.32
CA VAL A 167 -0.73 15.20 10.12
C VAL A 167 0.74 15.11 9.74
N LEU A 168 1.54 14.41 10.58
CA LEU A 168 2.93 14.10 10.29
C LEU A 168 3.01 12.76 9.54
N LEU A 169 3.70 12.75 8.40
CA LEU A 169 3.94 11.55 7.59
C LEU A 169 5.45 11.27 7.56
N ILE A 170 5.90 10.19 8.20
CA ILE A 170 7.32 9.80 8.25
C ILE A 170 7.60 8.74 7.18
N GLY A 171 8.58 9.01 6.30
CA GLY A 171 8.81 8.25 5.07
C GLY A 171 7.85 8.67 3.94
N ALA A 172 7.48 9.96 3.94
CA ALA A 172 6.45 10.53 3.07
C ALA A 172 6.79 10.46 1.58
N GLY A 173 8.06 10.43 1.19
CA GLY A 173 8.47 10.34 -0.20
C GLY A 173 8.59 8.91 -0.74
N GLY A 174 8.35 7.89 0.09
CA GLY A 174 8.29 6.49 -0.34
C GLY A 174 7.04 6.18 -1.17
N GLY A 175 7.04 5.01 -1.85
CA GLY A 175 5.96 4.63 -2.78
C GLY A 175 4.55 4.54 -2.17
N VAL A 176 4.43 4.32 -0.85
CA VAL A 176 3.15 4.39 -0.12
C VAL A 176 2.95 5.80 0.46
N GLY A 177 4.01 6.36 1.08
CA GLY A 177 3.94 7.65 1.77
C GLY A 177 3.52 8.82 0.88
N ILE A 178 3.99 8.86 -0.38
CA ILE A 178 3.64 9.93 -1.32
C ILE A 178 2.13 9.95 -1.64
N HIS A 179 1.48 8.78 -1.68
CA HIS A 179 0.03 8.71 -1.82
C HIS A 179 -0.68 9.07 -0.51
N GLY A 180 0.00 8.85 0.64
CA GLY A 180 -0.48 9.30 1.96
C GLY A 180 -0.61 10.81 2.06
N VAL A 181 0.30 11.56 1.43
CA VAL A 181 0.20 13.03 1.32
C VAL A 181 -1.12 13.42 0.67
N GLN A 182 -1.42 12.87 -0.51
CA GLN A 182 -2.65 13.19 -1.24
C GLN A 182 -3.90 12.76 -0.44
N VAL A 183 -3.90 11.55 0.13
CA VAL A 183 -5.05 11.04 0.89
C VAL A 183 -5.31 11.88 2.13
N ALA A 184 -4.28 12.30 2.88
CA ALA A 184 -4.45 13.19 4.02
C ALA A 184 -5.07 14.54 3.60
N LYS A 185 -4.68 15.07 2.43
CA LYS A 185 -5.30 16.30 1.86
C LYS A 185 -6.77 16.08 1.50
N VAL A 186 -7.18 14.89 1.03
CA VAL A 186 -8.60 14.57 0.79
C VAL A 186 -9.42 14.69 2.07
N PHE A 187 -8.86 14.31 3.21
CA PHE A 187 -9.50 14.45 4.53
C PHE A 187 -9.35 15.87 5.13
N GLY A 188 -8.76 16.81 4.40
CA GLY A 188 -8.67 18.22 4.80
C GLY A 188 -7.52 18.55 5.75
N ALA A 189 -6.54 17.65 5.90
CA ALA A 189 -5.41 17.84 6.81
C ALA A 189 -4.40 18.89 6.32
N ARG A 190 -3.68 19.49 7.25
CA ARG A 190 -2.39 20.13 7.02
C ARG A 190 -1.28 19.08 7.18
N VAL A 191 -0.53 18.83 6.11
CA VAL A 191 0.44 17.73 6.02
C VAL A 191 1.86 18.21 6.23
N ILE A 192 2.55 17.60 7.20
CA ILE A 192 3.99 17.74 7.42
C ILE A 192 4.65 16.46 6.91
N ALA A 193 5.40 16.54 5.82
CA ALA A 193 6.12 15.41 5.24
C ALA A 193 7.55 15.33 5.80
N MET A 194 7.95 14.15 6.26
CA MET A 194 9.29 13.89 6.79
C MET A 194 9.94 12.76 5.99
N ASP A 195 11.16 12.99 5.48
CA ASP A 195 11.94 11.99 4.74
C ASP A 195 13.45 12.29 4.85
N VAL A 196 14.29 11.40 4.35
CA VAL A 196 15.77 11.52 4.36
C VAL A 196 16.33 12.17 3.10
N SER A 197 15.53 12.37 2.04
CA SER A 197 15.94 12.85 0.71
C SER A 197 15.22 14.15 0.36
N ASP A 198 15.99 15.17 -0.03
CA ASP A 198 15.42 16.44 -0.51
C ASP A 198 14.58 16.26 -1.78
N GLU A 199 14.97 15.35 -2.68
CA GLU A 199 14.21 15.05 -3.90
C GLU A 199 12.83 14.47 -3.57
N LYS A 200 12.77 13.53 -2.61
CA LYS A 200 11.52 12.95 -2.12
C LYS A 200 10.65 13.98 -1.41
N LEU A 201 11.25 14.91 -0.67
CA LEU A 201 10.54 16.01 -0.01
C LEU A 201 10.01 17.04 -1.01
N ALA A 202 10.78 17.35 -2.05
CA ALA A 202 10.30 18.19 -3.15
C ALA A 202 9.09 17.57 -3.85
N LEU A 203 9.15 16.26 -4.13
CA LEU A 203 8.01 15.52 -4.65
C LEU A 203 6.81 15.57 -3.69
N ALA A 204 7.02 15.39 -2.39
CA ALA A 204 5.94 15.48 -1.40
C ALA A 204 5.28 16.87 -1.40
N SER A 205 6.05 17.95 -1.52
CA SER A 205 5.53 19.31 -1.65
C SER A 205 4.72 19.51 -2.94
N GLU A 206 5.19 18.98 -4.07
CA GLU A 206 4.46 19.01 -5.35
C GLU A 206 3.10 18.32 -5.24
N TRP A 207 3.02 17.24 -4.46
CA TRP A 207 1.81 16.45 -4.26
C TRP A 207 0.97 16.88 -3.05
N GLY A 208 1.27 18.03 -2.46
CA GLY A 208 0.37 18.72 -1.51
C GLY A 208 0.80 18.70 -0.05
N ALA A 209 2.04 18.32 0.27
CA ALA A 209 2.56 18.54 1.61
C ALA A 209 2.70 20.05 1.87
N ASP A 210 2.16 20.51 2.99
CA ASP A 210 2.20 21.94 3.37
C ASP A 210 3.57 22.34 3.92
N GLU A 211 4.25 21.39 4.60
CA GLU A 211 5.56 21.58 5.20
C GLU A 211 6.41 20.32 4.99
N VAL A 212 7.74 20.49 4.97
CA VAL A 212 8.67 19.37 4.83
C VAL A 212 9.79 19.41 5.87
N ILE A 213 10.23 18.27 6.34
CA ILE A 213 11.35 18.11 7.28
C ILE A 213 12.34 17.08 6.72
N ASN A 214 13.57 17.51 6.45
CA ASN A 214 14.64 16.57 6.11
C ASN A 214 15.30 16.05 7.39
N VAL A 215 15.15 14.74 7.65
CA VAL A 215 15.67 14.05 8.84
C VAL A 215 17.18 14.23 9.03
N LYS A 216 17.94 14.32 7.92
CA LYS A 216 19.41 14.47 7.96
C LYS A 216 19.88 15.89 8.29
N LYS A 217 18.97 16.88 8.21
CA LYS A 217 19.28 18.30 8.40
C LYS A 217 18.78 18.88 9.72
N GLU A 218 17.93 18.16 10.44
CA GLU A 218 17.36 18.57 11.72
C GLU A 218 17.99 17.79 12.88
N ALA A 219 18.50 18.51 13.86
CA ALA A 219 19.09 17.91 15.05
C ALA A 219 18.04 17.35 16.03
N ASP A 220 16.88 17.97 16.09
CA ASP A 220 15.74 17.59 16.94
C ASP A 220 14.45 17.60 16.11
N LEU A 221 14.06 16.42 15.66
CA LEU A 221 12.88 16.21 14.80
C LEU A 221 11.56 16.56 15.51
N VAL A 222 11.46 16.29 16.81
CA VAL A 222 10.26 16.60 17.60
C VAL A 222 10.14 18.10 17.78
N ALA A 223 11.22 18.79 18.07
CA ALA A 223 11.21 20.26 18.14
C ALA A 223 10.87 20.89 16.79
N ALA A 224 11.36 20.31 15.67
CA ALA A 224 11.01 20.77 14.33
C ALA A 224 9.50 20.68 14.05
N VAL A 225 8.88 19.53 14.38
CA VAL A 225 7.42 19.37 14.25
C VAL A 225 6.67 20.37 15.13
N LYS A 226 7.11 20.57 16.37
CA LYS A 226 6.47 21.53 17.29
C LYS A 226 6.59 22.98 16.80
N ARG A 227 7.69 23.38 16.18
CA ARG A 227 7.82 24.71 15.56
C ARG A 227 6.76 24.95 14.49
N LEU A 228 6.43 23.91 13.69
CA LEU A 228 5.43 23.98 12.61
C LEU A 228 3.98 23.89 13.11
N THR A 229 3.77 23.66 14.40
CA THR A 229 2.46 23.45 15.03
C THR A 229 2.27 24.36 16.26
N ASP A 230 2.93 25.51 16.31
CA ASP A 230 2.86 26.50 17.41
C ASP A 230 3.10 25.88 18.80
N GLY A 231 4.01 24.93 18.90
CA GLY A 231 4.36 24.19 20.12
C GLY A 231 3.41 23.07 20.51
N ARG A 232 2.27 22.92 19.84
CA ARG A 232 1.20 21.98 20.19
C ARG A 232 1.55 20.51 19.86
N GLY A 233 2.20 20.27 18.77
CA GLY A 233 2.37 18.95 18.16
C GLY A 233 1.26 18.61 17.15
N VAL A 234 1.31 17.39 16.58
CA VAL A 234 0.38 16.95 15.53
C VAL A 234 -0.79 16.13 16.07
N ASP A 235 -1.93 16.22 15.41
CA ASP A 235 -3.15 15.47 15.76
C ASP A 235 -3.06 14.00 15.35
N ALA A 236 -2.32 13.72 14.28
CA ALA A 236 -1.99 12.35 13.87
C ALA A 236 -0.56 12.28 13.32
N ALA A 237 0.12 11.16 13.58
CA ALA A 237 1.40 10.84 12.99
C ALA A 237 1.35 9.44 12.39
N VAL A 238 1.78 9.28 11.14
CA VAL A 238 1.80 8.00 10.42
C VAL A 238 3.24 7.66 10.05
N ASP A 239 3.69 6.50 10.49
CA ASP A 239 5.03 6.00 10.21
C ASP A 239 4.99 4.88 9.16
N TYR A 240 5.52 5.17 7.96
CA TYR A 240 5.68 4.21 6.85
C TYR A 240 6.98 3.42 6.91
N VAL A 241 7.90 3.78 7.80
CA VAL A 241 9.22 3.15 7.94
C VAL A 241 9.15 1.96 8.92
N GLY A 242 8.57 2.18 10.10
CA GLY A 242 8.33 1.14 11.11
C GLY A 242 9.57 0.77 11.92
N HIS A 243 10.59 1.65 12.02
CA HIS A 243 11.70 1.48 12.93
C HIS A 243 11.36 2.07 14.31
N ALA A 244 12.07 1.60 15.36
CA ALA A 244 11.87 2.09 16.72
C ALA A 244 12.04 3.62 16.80
N GLU A 245 13.09 4.14 16.17
CA GLU A 245 13.43 5.56 16.17
C GLU A 245 12.38 6.41 15.46
N THR A 246 11.92 5.99 14.30
CA THR A 246 10.91 6.73 13.53
C THR A 246 9.57 6.74 14.23
N PHE A 247 9.17 5.61 14.80
CA PHE A 247 7.90 5.53 15.51
C PHE A 247 7.95 6.23 16.87
N GLN A 248 9.12 6.31 17.53
CA GLN A 248 9.31 7.13 18.73
C GLN A 248 9.12 8.63 18.40
N VAL A 249 9.70 9.11 17.29
CA VAL A 249 9.49 10.49 16.80
C VAL A 249 8.01 10.74 16.52
N ALA A 250 7.31 9.79 15.87
CA ALA A 250 5.88 9.89 15.63
C ALA A 250 5.09 10.08 16.92
N TYR A 251 5.37 9.27 17.96
CA TYR A 251 4.69 9.35 19.25
C TYR A 251 5.01 10.63 20.03
N ASP A 252 6.27 11.04 20.07
CA ASP A 252 6.74 12.20 20.84
C ASP A 252 6.28 13.54 20.21
N SER A 253 6.01 13.51 18.90
CA SER A 253 5.49 14.66 18.16
C SER A 253 3.99 14.90 18.33
N LEU A 254 3.26 13.97 18.97
CA LEU A 254 1.81 14.08 19.13
C LEU A 254 1.40 15.20 20.09
N ALA A 255 0.38 15.91 19.71
CA ALA A 255 -0.41 16.77 20.60
C ALA A 255 -1.19 15.96 21.66
N THR A 256 -1.83 16.64 22.60
CA THR A 256 -2.83 16.03 23.48
C THR A 256 -3.95 15.41 22.62
N SER A 257 -4.40 14.21 22.98
CA SER A 257 -5.37 13.37 22.23
C SER A 257 -4.91 12.96 20.82
N GLY A 258 -3.62 13.10 20.52
CA GLY A 258 -3.03 12.72 19.24
C GLY A 258 -2.94 11.20 19.04
N ARG A 259 -2.83 10.77 17.79
CA ARG A 259 -2.88 9.36 17.36
C ARG A 259 -1.62 9.01 16.55
N ALA A 260 -0.77 8.10 17.06
CA ALA A 260 0.35 7.53 16.31
C ALA A 260 -0.07 6.22 15.64
N VAL A 261 0.15 6.12 14.34
CA VAL A 261 -0.17 4.94 13.53
C VAL A 261 1.07 4.40 12.87
N VAL A 262 1.37 3.12 13.05
CA VAL A 262 2.45 2.43 12.31
C VAL A 262 1.87 1.61 11.16
N ILE A 263 2.45 1.77 9.98
CA ILE A 263 2.18 1.00 8.75
C ILE A 263 3.44 0.22 8.33
N GLY A 264 4.61 0.85 8.49
CA GLY A 264 5.88 0.25 8.12
C GLY A 264 6.13 -1.08 8.84
N VAL A 265 6.56 -2.10 8.07
CA VAL A 265 6.88 -3.44 8.61
C VAL A 265 8.37 -3.47 8.97
N GLY A 266 8.71 -2.78 10.03
CA GLY A 266 10.07 -2.73 10.57
C GLY A 266 10.27 -3.65 11.77
N LYS A 267 11.42 -3.50 12.41
CA LYS A 267 11.79 -4.21 13.65
C LYS A 267 12.08 -3.19 14.74
N GLY A 268 11.67 -3.49 15.96
CA GLY A 268 11.98 -2.68 17.12
C GLY A 268 10.81 -2.48 18.07
N SER A 269 11.04 -1.75 19.13
CA SER A 269 10.07 -1.39 20.15
C SER A 269 10.26 0.05 20.57
N ILE A 270 9.17 0.71 20.97
CA ILE A 270 9.20 2.06 21.54
C ILE A 270 8.94 2.02 23.04
N GLN A 271 9.41 3.06 23.74
CA GLN A 271 9.09 3.29 25.14
C GLN A 271 8.00 4.34 25.26
N VAL A 272 6.93 3.98 25.96
CA VAL A 272 5.77 4.84 26.16
C VAL A 272 5.58 5.08 27.65
N PRO A 273 5.85 6.29 28.16
CA PRO A 273 5.56 6.61 29.55
C PRO A 273 4.04 6.58 29.81
N THR A 274 3.60 5.67 30.69
CA THR A 274 2.15 5.49 30.99
C THR A 274 1.49 6.76 31.50
N ARG A 275 2.22 7.60 32.25
CA ARG A 275 1.74 8.91 32.69
C ARG A 275 1.40 9.83 31.51
N HIS A 276 2.17 9.82 30.44
CA HIS A 276 1.88 10.62 29.23
C HIS A 276 0.64 10.11 28.51
N LEU A 277 0.46 8.79 28.43
CA LEU A 277 -0.77 8.21 27.84
C LEU A 277 -2.02 8.70 28.57
N ILE A 278 -2.00 8.63 29.91
CA ILE A 278 -3.16 9.01 30.73
C ILE A 278 -3.44 10.52 30.65
N LEU A 279 -2.41 11.35 30.88
CA LEU A 279 -2.60 12.79 31.01
C LEU A 279 -2.83 13.51 29.68
N SER A 280 -2.42 12.90 28.59
CA SER A 280 -2.57 13.47 27.23
C SER A 280 -3.54 12.66 26.36
N GLU A 281 -4.14 11.59 26.86
CA GLU A 281 -5.07 10.70 26.13
C GLU A 281 -4.58 10.30 24.73
N LYS A 282 -3.25 10.09 24.59
CA LYS A 282 -2.65 9.71 23.32
C LYS A 282 -3.02 8.30 22.93
N THR A 283 -3.17 8.04 21.64
CA THR A 283 -3.44 6.69 21.08
C THR A 283 -2.25 6.19 20.28
N ILE A 284 -1.94 4.90 20.45
CA ILE A 284 -0.98 4.17 19.61
C ILE A 284 -1.73 3.02 18.93
N THR A 285 -1.57 2.88 17.62
CA THR A 285 -2.25 1.84 16.87
C THR A 285 -1.46 1.40 15.64
N GLY A 286 -1.73 0.19 15.13
CA GLY A 286 -1.25 -0.27 13.84
C GLY A 286 -2.33 -0.12 12.76
N SER A 287 -1.91 -0.03 11.51
CA SER A 287 -2.77 -0.08 10.33
C SER A 287 -2.31 -1.21 9.41
N ARG A 288 -3.22 -2.07 9.01
CA ARG A 288 -2.93 -3.20 8.13
C ARG A 288 -3.79 -3.12 6.89
N HIS A 289 -3.19 -2.60 5.80
CA HIS A 289 -3.88 -2.49 4.52
C HIS A 289 -5.29 -1.88 4.65
N SER A 290 -6.30 -2.45 3.98
CA SER A 290 -7.66 -1.91 3.89
C SER A 290 -8.69 -3.02 3.64
N THR A 291 -9.94 -2.65 3.55
CA THR A 291 -11.08 -3.53 3.23
C THR A 291 -11.45 -3.47 1.75
N ARG A 292 -12.26 -4.43 1.27
CA ARG A 292 -12.79 -4.39 -0.10
C ARG A 292 -13.66 -3.16 -0.35
N THR A 293 -14.47 -2.78 0.63
CA THR A 293 -15.30 -1.57 0.56
C THR A 293 -14.44 -0.32 0.38
N GLU A 294 -13.38 -0.20 1.14
CA GLU A 294 -12.45 0.93 1.03
C GLU A 294 -11.69 0.92 -0.31
N LEU A 295 -11.41 -0.25 -0.89
CA LEU A 295 -10.84 -0.31 -2.23
C LEU A 295 -11.83 0.22 -3.29
N ILE A 296 -13.11 -0.07 -3.17
CA ILE A 296 -14.14 0.51 -4.05
C ILE A 296 -14.15 2.04 -3.91
N GLU A 297 -14.18 2.56 -2.68
CA GLU A 297 -14.11 4.01 -2.41
C GLU A 297 -12.85 4.64 -3.03
N THR A 298 -11.71 3.96 -2.88
CA THR A 298 -10.42 4.43 -3.42
C THR A 298 -10.42 4.48 -4.94
N LEU A 299 -10.93 3.44 -5.61
CA LEU A 299 -11.06 3.40 -7.06
C LEU A 299 -11.95 4.54 -7.57
N GLU A 300 -13.07 4.83 -6.89
CA GLU A 300 -13.97 5.92 -7.25
C GLU A 300 -13.35 7.31 -7.06
N VAL A 301 -12.61 7.52 -5.95
CA VAL A 301 -11.91 8.79 -5.68
C VAL A 301 -10.82 9.03 -6.73
N MET A 302 -10.09 7.97 -7.12
CA MET A 302 -9.09 8.06 -8.18
C MET A 302 -9.71 8.26 -9.56
N ALA A 303 -10.85 7.63 -9.86
CA ALA A 303 -11.58 7.85 -11.12
C ALA A 303 -12.06 9.31 -11.27
N ARG A 304 -12.37 9.99 -10.18
CA ARG A 304 -12.67 11.44 -10.15
C ARG A 304 -11.42 12.34 -10.25
N GLY A 305 -10.22 11.76 -10.28
CA GLY A 305 -8.96 12.50 -10.38
C GLY A 305 -8.53 13.23 -9.10
N VAL A 306 -9.19 12.96 -7.97
CA VAL A 306 -8.89 13.60 -6.67
C VAL A 306 -7.57 13.07 -6.09
N VAL A 307 -7.32 11.76 -6.21
CA VAL A 307 -6.03 11.14 -5.93
C VAL A 307 -5.47 10.56 -7.21
N LYS A 308 -4.20 10.80 -7.48
CA LYS A 308 -3.53 10.35 -8.72
C LYS A 308 -2.37 9.43 -8.38
N PRO A 309 -2.08 8.42 -9.22
CA PRO A 309 -0.91 7.57 -9.02
C PRO A 309 0.37 8.36 -9.25
N VAL A 310 1.34 8.22 -8.34
CA VAL A 310 2.69 8.79 -8.49
C VAL A 310 3.62 7.68 -8.95
N ILE A 311 3.85 7.59 -10.25
CA ILE A 311 4.65 6.54 -10.88
C ILE A 311 5.98 7.11 -11.32
N GLY A 312 7.07 6.68 -10.67
CA GLY A 312 8.43 7.13 -10.96
C GLY A 312 9.15 6.32 -12.02
N MET A 313 8.75 5.07 -12.25
CA MET A 313 9.36 4.20 -13.25
C MET A 313 8.33 3.26 -13.87
N ARG A 314 8.41 3.07 -15.18
CA ARG A 314 7.63 2.07 -15.94
C ARG A 314 8.57 1.14 -16.68
N THR A 315 8.34 -0.16 -16.60
CA THR A 315 9.03 -1.18 -17.40
C THR A 315 8.04 -2.24 -17.87
N HIS A 316 8.42 -2.99 -18.88
CA HIS A 316 7.68 -4.22 -19.19
C HIS A 316 7.85 -5.23 -18.05
N PHE A 317 6.83 -6.08 -17.79
CA PHE A 317 6.83 -6.96 -16.61
C PHE A 317 8.02 -7.94 -16.60
N THR A 318 8.59 -8.28 -17.76
CA THR A 318 9.78 -9.13 -17.87
C THR A 318 11.06 -8.45 -17.38
N GLU A 319 11.04 -7.13 -17.18
CA GLU A 319 12.17 -6.31 -16.72
C GLU A 319 11.99 -5.82 -15.28
N ILE A 320 11.19 -6.49 -14.48
CA ILE A 320 10.84 -6.08 -13.11
C ILE A 320 12.06 -5.86 -12.21
N GLU A 321 13.14 -6.59 -12.44
CA GLU A 321 14.36 -6.46 -11.62
C GLU A 321 14.98 -5.07 -11.71
N THR A 322 14.79 -4.35 -12.83
CA THR A 322 15.21 -2.95 -12.97
C THR A 322 14.52 -2.04 -11.96
N ILE A 323 13.21 -2.25 -11.72
CA ILE A 323 12.50 -1.50 -10.68
C ILE A 323 13.00 -1.88 -9.29
N PHE A 324 13.21 -3.17 -9.02
CA PHE A 324 13.75 -3.62 -7.74
C PHE A 324 15.13 -3.06 -7.45
N GLU A 325 16.03 -2.99 -8.45
CA GLU A 325 17.34 -2.36 -8.33
C GLU A 325 17.21 -0.87 -8.00
N SER A 326 16.31 -0.16 -8.69
CA SER A 326 16.04 1.26 -8.41
C SER A 326 15.49 1.51 -6.99
N ILE A 327 14.71 0.57 -6.44
CA ILE A 327 14.22 0.63 -5.04
C ILE A 327 15.38 0.41 -4.06
N VAL A 328 16.23 -0.60 -4.29
CA VAL A 328 17.41 -0.90 -3.44
C VAL A 328 18.39 0.27 -3.42
N ASP A 329 18.61 0.90 -4.57
CA ASP A 329 19.46 2.09 -4.72
C ASP A 329 18.83 3.38 -4.18
N GLU A 330 17.61 3.32 -3.63
CA GLU A 330 16.82 4.47 -3.13
C GLU A 330 16.51 5.56 -4.18
N LYS A 331 16.65 5.22 -5.48
CA LYS A 331 16.46 6.14 -6.61
C LYS A 331 15.00 6.26 -7.09
N LEU A 332 14.15 5.27 -6.75
CA LEU A 332 12.76 5.30 -7.18
C LEU A 332 11.98 6.40 -6.44
N LEU A 333 11.43 7.34 -7.21
CA LEU A 333 10.52 8.37 -6.70
C LEU A 333 9.07 7.92 -6.93
N GLY A 334 8.30 7.74 -5.85
CA GLY A 334 6.95 7.18 -5.95
C GLY A 334 6.94 5.67 -6.16
N ARG A 335 6.08 5.17 -7.06
CA ARG A 335 5.83 3.73 -7.29
C ARG A 335 6.40 3.26 -8.62
N GLY A 336 6.81 2.00 -8.69
CA GLY A 336 7.08 1.34 -9.97
C GLY A 336 5.78 0.80 -10.58
N ALA A 337 5.69 0.79 -11.90
CA ALA A 337 4.59 0.21 -12.65
C ALA A 337 5.10 -0.74 -13.73
N LEU A 338 4.46 -1.90 -13.84
CA LEU A 338 4.70 -2.87 -14.90
C LEU A 338 3.63 -2.74 -15.98
N THR A 339 4.07 -2.75 -17.23
CA THR A 339 3.22 -2.78 -18.42
C THR A 339 3.22 -4.18 -19.02
N TYR A 340 2.16 -4.51 -19.73
CA TYR A 340 1.90 -5.79 -20.40
C TYR A 340 1.44 -5.53 -21.84
N ASP A 341 1.71 -6.47 -22.75
CA ASP A 341 1.31 -6.42 -24.17
C ASP A 341 -0.21 -6.57 -24.37
#